data_aceb4300e81a8d101e9e35d38067d260
#
_entry.id   aceb4300e81a8d101e9e35d38067d260
#
_cell.length_a   1.000
_cell.length_b   1.000
_cell.length_c   1.000
_cell.angle_alpha   90.00
_cell.angle_beta   90.00
_cell.angle_gamma   90.00
#
_symmetry.space_group_name_H-M   'P 1'
#
loop_
_entity.id
_entity.type
_entity.pdbx_description
1 polymer ?
#
loop_
_entity_poly.entity_id
_entity_poly.type
_entity_poly.pdbx_seq_one_letter_code
_entity_poly.pdbx_strand_id
1 'polypeptide(L)'
;MTSTGAVPARSTANGTSTPGPANGAAPGGLVKDVVALDRVVIRLAGDSGDGMQLTGNRFTSETASFGNDLSTLPNFPAEIRAPTGTLPGVSSFQLHFADHDIMTPGDAPDVLVAMNPAALKANLADLPGGGLLIVDSDEFTSRNLAKVGYAANPLEDGSLEGWQLVPVQLTTLTLEALKDSGLGKKEAERSKNMFTLGLLSWMYHRPTEGTIRFLERQFRRKPEIAAANIAAFRAGYNYGETTEAFAVSYEIKPAPMAPGTYRNISGNQALAYGIVAAGQRSGLPVFLGAYPITPASDILHELSKHKAFGVRTFQAEDEIAGVAAAIGASFGGALGVTTTSGPGIALKSEAIGLAVMTELPLVVVDVQRGGPSTGLPTKTEQSDLLQAMFGRNGEAPVPVVAPRSPGDCFDAALEAARIALTYRTPVFLLSDGYLANGAEPWQIPAVDELPDLTVQFATEPNGTAADGEEGVFLPYLRDPETLARAWAVPGTAGLQHRIG
;
A
#
# COMPACT_ATOMS: atom_id res chain seq x y z
N MET A 1 37.23 -11.02 -3.06
CA MET A 1 37.30 -12.22 -2.22
C MET A 1 35.91 -12.83 -2.22
N THR A 2 35.75 -13.88 -2.99
CA THR A 2 34.53 -14.61 -3.23
C THR A 2 34.25 -15.55 -2.08
N SER A 3 33.07 -15.44 -1.46
CA SER A 3 32.56 -16.43 -0.51
C SER A 3 31.25 -16.98 -1.09
N THR A 4 31.34 -18.17 -1.66
CA THR A 4 30.21 -19.01 -2.06
C THR A 4 29.67 -19.70 -0.82
N GLY A 5 28.49 -19.28 -0.35
CA GLY A 5 27.73 -20.00 0.67
C GLY A 5 26.78 -21.00 0.01
N ALA A 6 27.04 -22.28 0.22
CA ALA A 6 26.23 -23.38 -0.27
C ALA A 6 24.92 -23.49 0.53
N VAL A 7 23.82 -23.71 -0.18
CA VAL A 7 22.49 -24.06 0.34
C VAL A 7 22.57 -25.46 0.96
N PRO A 8 22.06 -25.70 2.19
CA PRO A 8 22.08 -27.04 2.78
C PRO A 8 21.04 -27.97 2.15
N ALA A 9 21.46 -29.18 1.88
CA ALA A 9 20.67 -30.27 1.33
C ALA A 9 19.53 -30.69 2.28
N ARG A 10 18.40 -31.09 1.69
CA ARG A 10 17.22 -31.64 2.34
C ARG A 10 17.57 -32.81 3.26
N SER A 11 17.16 -32.70 4.53
CA SER A 11 17.16 -33.81 5.49
C SER A 11 15.86 -34.63 5.31
N THR A 12 15.99 -35.89 4.89
CA THR A 12 14.91 -36.88 4.92
C THR A 12 14.85 -37.47 6.32
N ALA A 13 13.81 -37.12 7.09
CA ALA A 13 13.48 -37.78 8.34
C ALA A 13 12.32 -38.79 8.08
N ASN A 14 12.62 -40.09 8.07
CA ASN A 14 11.63 -41.17 8.12
C ASN A 14 11.03 -41.21 9.52
N GLY A 15 9.75 -40.84 9.64
CA GLY A 15 8.94 -41.07 10.83
C GLY A 15 7.75 -41.96 10.47
N THR A 16 7.81 -43.25 10.85
CA THR A 16 6.69 -44.19 10.75
C THR A 16 5.65 -43.86 11.81
N SER A 17 4.46 -43.43 11.38
CA SER A 17 3.27 -43.36 12.24
C SER A 17 2.18 -44.30 11.70
N THR A 18 1.69 -45.20 12.55
CA THR A 18 0.61 -46.14 12.34
C THR A 18 -0.73 -45.45 12.11
N PRO A 19 -1.58 -45.95 11.18
CA PRO A 19 -2.87 -45.30 10.88
C PRO A 19 -3.97 -45.73 11.87
N GLY A 20 -4.71 -44.69 12.36
CA GLY A 20 -6.00 -44.91 13.04
C GLY A 20 -7.16 -45.12 12.06
N PRO A 21 -8.34 -45.58 12.47
CA PRO A 21 -9.33 -46.17 11.57
C PRO A 21 -10.03 -45.11 10.69
N ALA A 22 -10.18 -45.51 9.42
CA ALA A 22 -10.84 -44.75 8.35
C ALA A 22 -12.35 -44.57 8.59
N ASN A 23 -12.83 -43.35 8.50
CA ASN A 23 -14.25 -43.06 8.28
C ASN A 23 -14.47 -42.74 6.78
N GLY A 24 -15.44 -43.47 6.24
CA GLY A 24 -16.05 -43.51 4.94
C GLY A 24 -15.65 -42.46 3.87
N ALA A 25 -14.86 -42.94 2.90
CA ALA A 25 -14.57 -42.19 1.68
C ALA A 25 -15.73 -42.31 0.69
N ALA A 26 -16.14 -41.14 0.12
CA ALA A 26 -16.91 -41.11 -1.11
C ALA A 26 -16.01 -41.51 -2.29
N PRO A 27 -16.53 -42.13 -3.37
CA PRO A 27 -15.68 -42.70 -4.41
C PRO A 27 -15.14 -41.62 -5.37
N GLY A 28 -13.80 -41.56 -5.52
CA GLY A 28 -13.15 -41.14 -6.75
C GLY A 28 -12.55 -39.73 -6.81
N GLY A 29 -12.26 -39.03 -5.71
CA GLY A 29 -11.44 -37.80 -5.72
C GLY A 29 -9.94 -38.14 -5.67
N LEU A 30 -9.12 -37.58 -6.56
CA LEU A 30 -7.66 -37.59 -6.45
C LEU A 30 -7.27 -36.98 -5.09
N VAL A 31 -6.74 -37.78 -4.19
CA VAL A 31 -6.16 -37.27 -2.93
C VAL A 31 -4.83 -36.59 -3.29
N LYS A 32 -4.78 -35.28 -3.23
CA LYS A 32 -3.56 -34.50 -3.48
C LYS A 32 -2.74 -34.41 -2.19
N ASP A 33 -1.43 -34.47 -2.32
CA ASP A 33 -0.53 -34.26 -1.21
C ASP A 33 -0.54 -32.78 -0.74
N VAL A 34 -0.45 -32.57 0.57
CA VAL A 34 -0.32 -31.28 1.18
C VAL A 34 1.12 -31.08 1.64
N VAL A 35 1.79 -30.06 1.11
CA VAL A 35 3.17 -29.70 1.48
C VAL A 35 3.13 -28.52 2.44
N ALA A 36 3.68 -28.73 3.66
CA ALA A 36 3.81 -27.61 4.62
C ALA A 36 4.97 -26.70 4.20
N LEU A 37 4.70 -25.41 4.19
CA LEU A 37 5.68 -24.33 3.97
C LEU A 37 5.68 -23.40 5.17
N ASP A 38 6.83 -22.78 5.45
CA ASP A 38 6.96 -21.71 6.44
C ASP A 38 6.59 -20.33 5.84
N ARG A 39 6.84 -20.17 4.54
CA ARG A 39 6.56 -18.92 3.80
C ARG A 39 6.38 -19.17 2.31
N VAL A 40 5.83 -18.19 1.62
CA VAL A 40 5.81 -18.13 0.15
C VAL A 40 5.72 -16.71 -0.35
N VAL A 41 6.36 -16.45 -1.49
CA VAL A 41 6.24 -15.20 -2.26
C VAL A 41 5.55 -15.49 -3.59
N ILE A 42 4.39 -14.89 -3.81
CA ILE A 42 3.62 -15.04 -5.05
C ILE A 42 3.63 -13.72 -5.80
N ARG A 43 3.93 -13.75 -7.09
CA ARG A 43 3.78 -12.58 -7.98
C ARG A 43 2.70 -12.86 -9.03
N LEU A 44 1.70 -12.00 -9.06
CA LEU A 44 0.65 -11.95 -10.09
C LEU A 44 1.02 -10.87 -11.09
N ALA A 45 1.06 -11.19 -12.38
CA ALA A 45 1.44 -10.23 -13.41
C ALA A 45 0.50 -10.32 -14.62
N GLY A 46 0.09 -9.16 -15.14
CA GLY A 46 -0.81 -9.03 -16.29
C GLY A 46 -0.83 -7.59 -16.79
N ASP A 47 -1.74 -7.27 -17.69
CA ASP A 47 -1.99 -5.88 -18.07
C ASP A 47 -2.74 -5.15 -16.96
N SER A 48 -2.68 -3.81 -16.94
CA SER A 48 -3.40 -3.00 -15.95
C SER A 48 -4.93 -3.23 -15.96
N GLY A 49 -5.48 -3.76 -17.05
CA GLY A 49 -6.90 -4.14 -17.18
C GLY A 49 -7.25 -5.56 -16.72
N ASP A 50 -6.26 -6.41 -16.45
CA ASP A 50 -6.46 -7.82 -16.06
C ASP A 50 -6.87 -7.98 -14.59
N GLY A 51 -6.92 -6.90 -13.80
CA GLY A 51 -7.39 -6.91 -12.43
C GLY A 51 -6.39 -7.51 -11.43
N MET A 52 -5.09 -7.50 -11.73
CA MET A 52 -4.05 -8.08 -10.85
C MET A 52 -4.04 -7.44 -9.46
N GLN A 53 -4.23 -6.13 -9.37
CA GLN A 53 -4.31 -5.42 -8.10
C GLN A 53 -5.52 -5.87 -7.27
N LEU A 54 -6.68 -6.08 -7.90
CA LEU A 54 -7.89 -6.58 -7.23
C LEU A 54 -7.68 -8.01 -6.71
N THR A 55 -7.12 -8.89 -7.54
CA THR A 55 -6.83 -10.27 -7.18
C THR A 55 -5.83 -10.35 -6.03
N GLY A 56 -4.73 -9.61 -6.13
CA GLY A 56 -3.70 -9.54 -5.10
C GLY A 56 -4.27 -9.02 -3.76
N ASN A 57 -4.97 -7.90 -3.78
CA ASN A 57 -5.60 -7.33 -2.57
C ASN A 57 -6.65 -8.27 -1.95
N ARG A 58 -7.39 -9.01 -2.77
CA ARG A 58 -8.37 -9.97 -2.28
C ARG A 58 -7.71 -11.17 -1.62
N PHE A 59 -6.70 -11.74 -2.28
CA PHE A 59 -5.92 -12.85 -1.73
C PHE A 59 -5.20 -12.45 -0.44
N THR A 60 -4.62 -11.23 -0.40
CA THR A 60 -4.03 -10.62 0.80
C THR A 60 -5.03 -10.56 1.95
N SER A 61 -6.27 -10.11 1.68
CA SER A 61 -7.29 -10.00 2.73
C SER A 61 -7.70 -11.36 3.31
N GLU A 62 -7.79 -12.41 2.48
CA GLU A 62 -8.08 -13.77 2.97
C GLU A 62 -6.89 -14.33 3.76
N THR A 63 -5.68 -14.08 3.30
CA THR A 63 -4.43 -14.52 3.96
C THR A 63 -4.27 -13.84 5.33
N ALA A 64 -4.53 -12.53 5.43
CA ALA A 64 -4.56 -11.81 6.70
C ALA A 64 -5.65 -12.34 7.64
N SER A 65 -6.86 -12.61 7.10
CA SER A 65 -7.97 -13.16 7.89
C SER A 65 -7.69 -14.60 8.37
N PHE A 66 -6.87 -15.35 7.66
CA PHE A 66 -6.41 -16.67 8.07
C PHE A 66 -5.41 -16.61 9.22
N GLY A 67 -4.74 -15.47 9.41
CA GLY A 67 -3.81 -15.20 10.51
C GLY A 67 -2.33 -15.31 10.14
N ASN A 68 -1.97 -15.29 8.87
CA ASN A 68 -0.58 -15.16 8.46
C ASN A 68 -0.07 -13.74 8.65
N ASP A 69 1.21 -13.59 8.95
CA ASP A 69 1.91 -12.35 8.68
C ASP A 69 2.17 -12.20 7.18
N LEU A 70 2.13 -10.96 6.69
CA LEU A 70 2.26 -10.71 5.25
C LEU A 70 2.80 -9.31 4.95
N SER A 71 3.39 -9.19 3.76
CA SER A 71 3.78 -7.91 3.18
C SER A 71 3.50 -7.91 1.68
N THR A 72 3.03 -6.78 1.13
CA THR A 72 2.67 -6.67 -0.28
C THR A 72 3.48 -5.61 -1.01
N LEU A 73 3.69 -5.84 -2.32
CA LEU A 73 4.32 -4.89 -3.23
C LEU A 73 3.47 -4.78 -4.51
N PRO A 74 2.50 -3.86 -4.54
CA PRO A 74 1.82 -3.49 -5.77
C PRO A 74 2.79 -2.77 -6.73
N ASN A 75 2.87 -3.21 -7.98
CA ASN A 75 3.67 -2.58 -9.01
C ASN A 75 2.78 -2.17 -10.17
N PHE A 76 2.66 -0.86 -10.39
CA PHE A 76 1.84 -0.29 -11.45
C PHE A 76 2.68 -0.03 -12.71
N PRO A 77 2.04 0.01 -13.90
CA PRO A 77 2.73 0.36 -15.14
C PRO A 77 3.46 1.69 -15.01
N ALA A 78 4.63 1.78 -15.64
CA ALA A 78 5.39 3.05 -15.70
C ALA A 78 4.63 4.12 -16.49
N GLU A 79 3.90 3.71 -17.52
CA GLU A 79 3.06 4.57 -18.35
C GLU A 79 1.58 4.35 -18.06
N ILE A 80 0.86 5.40 -17.66
CA ILE A 80 -0.55 5.36 -17.29
C ILE A 80 -1.47 4.88 -18.42
N ARG A 81 -1.06 5.02 -19.68
CA ARG A 81 -1.83 4.67 -20.88
C ARG A 81 -1.05 3.79 -21.87
N ALA A 82 -0.20 2.92 -21.35
CA ALA A 82 0.52 1.97 -22.20
C ALA A 82 -0.46 1.05 -22.95
N PRO A 83 -0.16 0.69 -24.20
CA PRO A 83 -0.99 -0.25 -24.97
C PRO A 83 -1.02 -1.63 -24.31
N THR A 84 -2.20 -2.25 -24.33
CA THR A 84 -2.43 -3.61 -23.79
C THR A 84 -1.53 -4.65 -24.49
N GLY A 85 -0.91 -5.53 -23.71
CA GLY A 85 -0.02 -6.58 -24.19
C GLY A 85 1.38 -6.09 -24.55
N THR A 86 1.82 -4.94 -24.02
CA THR A 86 3.19 -4.41 -24.18
C THR A 86 3.91 -4.37 -22.83
N LEU A 87 5.24 -4.40 -22.84
CA LEU A 87 6.05 -4.37 -21.61
C LEU A 87 5.77 -3.16 -20.72
N PRO A 88 5.63 -1.91 -21.24
CA PRO A 88 5.29 -0.76 -20.42
C PRO A 88 3.91 -0.83 -19.74
N GLY A 89 2.99 -1.67 -20.26
CA GLY A 89 1.63 -1.83 -19.74
C GLY A 89 1.48 -2.89 -18.65
N VAL A 90 2.55 -3.61 -18.33
CA VAL A 90 2.51 -4.68 -17.32
C VAL A 90 2.32 -4.10 -15.93
N SER A 91 1.33 -4.64 -15.24
CA SER A 91 1.07 -4.45 -13.82
C SER A 91 1.37 -5.74 -13.08
N SER A 92 1.93 -5.67 -11.89
CA SER A 92 2.11 -6.85 -11.05
C SER A 92 1.75 -6.57 -9.59
N PHE A 93 1.49 -7.64 -8.86
CA PHE A 93 1.23 -7.60 -7.43
C PHE A 93 2.00 -8.74 -6.77
N GLN A 94 2.91 -8.40 -5.88
CA GLN A 94 3.64 -9.40 -5.11
C GLN A 94 3.07 -9.47 -3.70
N LEU A 95 2.90 -10.68 -3.20
CA LEU A 95 2.48 -10.98 -1.84
C LEU A 95 3.45 -11.99 -1.24
N HIS A 96 4.08 -11.60 -0.15
CA HIS A 96 4.83 -12.47 0.75
C HIS A 96 3.99 -12.76 1.98
N PHE A 97 3.83 -14.01 2.36
CA PHE A 97 3.15 -14.37 3.61
C PHE A 97 3.79 -15.60 4.24
N ALA A 98 3.73 -15.66 5.58
CA ALA A 98 4.47 -16.62 6.37
C ALA A 98 3.71 -17.04 7.64
N ASP A 99 4.23 -18.09 8.28
CA ASP A 99 3.83 -18.56 9.61
C ASP A 99 4.64 -17.87 10.75
N HIS A 100 5.45 -16.89 10.42
CA HIS A 100 6.32 -16.11 11.32
C HIS A 100 6.35 -14.66 10.87
N ASP A 101 6.95 -13.80 11.71
CA ASP A 101 7.12 -12.35 11.45
C ASP A 101 8.01 -12.11 10.23
N ILE A 102 7.57 -11.26 9.31
CA ILE A 102 8.29 -10.88 8.09
C ILE A 102 8.33 -9.36 7.94
N MET A 103 9.40 -8.85 7.33
CA MET A 103 9.65 -7.40 7.25
C MET A 103 9.59 -6.86 5.83
N THR A 104 9.52 -7.72 4.81
CA THR A 104 9.62 -7.31 3.41
C THR A 104 8.69 -8.11 2.50
N PRO A 105 8.33 -7.59 1.33
CA PRO A 105 7.52 -8.33 0.35
C PRO A 105 8.28 -9.45 -0.37
N GLY A 106 9.53 -9.75 0.05
CA GLY A 106 10.42 -10.74 -0.56
C GLY A 106 11.16 -10.22 -1.80
N ASP A 107 12.38 -10.70 -2.00
CA ASP A 107 13.25 -10.27 -3.11
C ASP A 107 12.87 -10.95 -4.44
N ALA A 108 12.55 -12.23 -4.39
CA ALA A 108 12.20 -13.04 -5.54
C ALA A 108 10.94 -13.86 -5.28
N PRO A 109 10.05 -14.03 -6.29
CA PRO A 109 8.87 -14.87 -6.12
C PRO A 109 9.21 -16.36 -6.17
N ASP A 110 8.52 -17.16 -5.37
CA ASP A 110 8.49 -18.62 -5.49
C ASP A 110 7.51 -19.07 -6.57
N VAL A 111 6.48 -18.23 -6.81
CA VAL A 111 5.42 -18.47 -7.78
C VAL A 111 5.19 -17.22 -8.62
N LEU A 112 5.23 -17.39 -9.95
CA LEU A 112 4.82 -16.36 -10.90
C LEU A 112 3.56 -16.80 -11.63
N VAL A 113 2.52 -15.98 -11.57
CA VAL A 113 1.31 -16.11 -12.39
C VAL A 113 1.36 -15.06 -13.47
N ALA A 114 1.53 -15.45 -14.74
CA ALA A 114 1.63 -14.55 -15.86
C ALA A 114 0.41 -14.67 -16.78
N MET A 115 -0.40 -13.61 -16.85
CA MET A 115 -1.66 -13.60 -17.59
C MET A 115 -1.48 -13.42 -19.10
N ASN A 116 -0.28 -13.11 -19.58
CA ASN A 116 0.02 -12.92 -21.00
C ASN A 116 1.54 -12.93 -21.25
N PRO A 117 2.01 -12.97 -22.52
CA PRO A 117 3.43 -12.97 -22.85
C PRO A 117 4.23 -11.74 -22.37
N ALA A 118 3.60 -10.57 -22.29
CA ALA A 118 4.26 -9.37 -21.78
C ALA A 118 4.55 -9.49 -20.27
N ALA A 119 3.58 -9.99 -19.51
CA ALA A 119 3.72 -10.27 -18.09
C ALA A 119 4.81 -11.30 -17.82
N LEU A 120 4.86 -12.38 -18.60
CA LEU A 120 5.93 -13.37 -18.52
C LEU A 120 7.29 -12.74 -18.77
N LYS A 121 7.45 -12.05 -19.89
CA LYS A 121 8.73 -11.46 -20.31
C LYS A 121 9.27 -10.43 -19.31
N ALA A 122 8.36 -9.65 -18.71
CA ALA A 122 8.72 -8.62 -17.76
C ALA A 122 9.13 -9.15 -16.36
N ASN A 123 8.71 -10.38 -16.00
CA ASN A 123 8.88 -10.87 -14.62
C ASN A 123 9.66 -12.20 -14.53
N LEU A 124 9.89 -12.90 -15.61
CA LEU A 124 10.52 -14.23 -15.60
C LEU A 124 11.95 -14.20 -15.02
N ALA A 125 12.70 -13.13 -15.28
CA ALA A 125 14.08 -13.01 -14.79
C ALA A 125 14.19 -12.98 -13.25
N ASP A 126 13.11 -12.60 -12.58
CA ASP A 126 13.05 -12.54 -11.11
C ASP A 126 12.63 -13.89 -10.49
N LEU A 127 12.07 -14.82 -11.28
CA LEU A 127 11.66 -16.13 -10.80
C LEU A 127 12.88 -17.07 -10.77
N PRO A 128 13.31 -17.56 -9.60
CA PRO A 128 14.43 -18.48 -9.51
C PRO A 128 14.17 -19.78 -10.28
N GLY A 129 15.25 -20.41 -10.73
CA GLY A 129 15.17 -21.73 -11.36
C GLY A 129 14.47 -22.75 -10.46
N GLY A 130 13.57 -23.54 -11.02
CA GLY A 130 12.72 -24.47 -10.28
C GLY A 130 11.48 -23.85 -9.67
N GLY A 131 11.29 -22.51 -9.73
CA GLY A 131 10.08 -21.85 -9.27
C GLY A 131 8.83 -22.27 -10.08
N LEU A 132 7.66 -22.08 -9.47
CA LEU A 132 6.38 -22.41 -10.11
C LEU A 132 5.93 -21.28 -11.04
N LEU A 133 5.71 -21.62 -12.31
CA LEU A 133 5.27 -20.70 -13.36
C LEU A 133 3.89 -21.11 -13.89
N ILE A 134 2.85 -20.34 -13.52
CA ILE A 134 1.49 -20.53 -14.02
C ILE A 134 1.24 -19.48 -15.12
N VAL A 135 0.77 -19.90 -16.30
CA VAL A 135 0.50 -18.99 -17.42
C VAL A 135 -0.89 -19.18 -18.00
N ASP A 136 -1.53 -18.08 -18.44
CA ASP A 136 -2.74 -18.17 -19.26
C ASP A 136 -2.34 -18.53 -20.69
N SER A 137 -2.37 -19.83 -21.01
CA SER A 137 -1.94 -20.33 -22.32
C SER A 137 -2.77 -19.81 -23.50
N ASP A 138 -4.01 -19.39 -23.28
CA ASP A 138 -4.87 -18.83 -24.32
C ASP A 138 -4.34 -17.49 -24.88
N GLU A 139 -3.55 -16.76 -24.10
CA GLU A 139 -2.98 -15.47 -24.49
C GLU A 139 -1.67 -15.58 -25.27
N PHE A 140 -1.05 -16.77 -25.37
CA PHE A 140 0.22 -16.99 -26.10
C PHE A 140 0.01 -17.17 -27.59
N THR A 141 -0.79 -16.30 -28.17
CA THR A 141 -1.04 -16.25 -29.62
C THR A 141 0.13 -15.61 -30.37
N SER A 142 0.33 -15.98 -31.64
CA SER A 142 1.38 -15.39 -32.51
C SER A 142 1.35 -13.85 -32.51
N ARG A 143 0.15 -13.25 -32.45
CA ARG A 143 -0.04 -11.80 -32.36
C ARG A 143 0.52 -11.21 -31.08
N ASN A 144 0.19 -11.82 -29.94
CA ASN A 144 0.62 -11.32 -28.62
C ASN A 144 2.11 -11.55 -28.40
N LEU A 145 2.65 -12.68 -28.86
CA LEU A 145 4.08 -12.97 -28.86
C LEU A 145 4.88 -11.94 -29.67
N ALA A 146 4.40 -11.62 -30.87
CA ALA A 146 5.04 -10.62 -31.74
C ALA A 146 5.09 -9.22 -31.11
N LYS A 147 4.05 -8.80 -30.36
CA LYS A 147 4.02 -7.49 -29.67
C LYS A 147 5.18 -7.28 -28.70
N VAL A 148 5.68 -8.33 -28.09
CA VAL A 148 6.77 -8.28 -27.12
C VAL A 148 8.08 -8.85 -27.63
N GLY A 149 8.14 -9.17 -28.98
CA GLY A 149 9.35 -9.58 -29.64
C GLY A 149 9.82 -10.99 -29.27
N TYR A 150 8.90 -11.92 -29.03
CA TYR A 150 9.23 -13.34 -29.00
C TYR A 150 9.34 -13.87 -30.44
N ALA A 151 10.44 -14.57 -30.75
CA ALA A 151 10.65 -15.19 -32.04
C ALA A 151 9.91 -16.51 -32.21
N ALA A 152 9.73 -17.23 -31.09
CA ALA A 152 8.99 -18.48 -30.99
C ALA A 152 8.08 -18.45 -29.75
N ASN A 153 7.18 -19.42 -29.66
CA ASN A 153 6.34 -19.56 -28.48
C ASN A 153 7.16 -20.16 -27.31
N PRO A 154 7.42 -19.42 -26.21
CA PRO A 154 8.22 -19.94 -25.11
C PRO A 154 7.58 -21.15 -24.40
N LEU A 155 6.27 -21.36 -24.58
CA LEU A 155 5.60 -22.57 -24.04
C LEU A 155 5.95 -23.84 -24.80
N GLU A 156 6.56 -23.73 -26.01
CA GLU A 156 6.79 -24.86 -26.93
C GLU A 156 8.28 -25.00 -27.34
N ASP A 157 9.10 -23.94 -27.16
CA ASP A 157 10.47 -23.88 -27.67
C ASP A 157 11.53 -24.42 -26.69
N GLY A 158 11.12 -24.92 -25.51
CA GLY A 158 12.01 -25.46 -24.46
C GLY A 158 12.68 -24.39 -23.60
N SER A 159 12.49 -23.10 -23.87
CA SER A 159 13.13 -22.00 -23.11
C SER A 159 12.69 -21.94 -21.65
N LEU A 160 11.58 -22.57 -21.29
CA LEU A 160 11.02 -22.60 -19.94
C LEU A 160 11.29 -23.90 -19.16
N GLU A 161 12.12 -24.81 -19.64
CA GLU A 161 12.45 -26.09 -18.99
C GLU A 161 13.10 -25.93 -17.59
N GLY A 162 13.66 -24.74 -17.30
CA GLY A 162 14.25 -24.43 -16.02
C GLY A 162 13.24 -24.16 -14.88
N TRP A 163 11.94 -24.10 -15.18
CA TRP A 163 10.87 -23.79 -14.23
C TRP A 163 9.80 -24.89 -14.23
N GLN A 164 8.99 -24.93 -13.17
CA GLN A 164 7.82 -25.79 -13.10
C GLN A 164 6.67 -25.13 -13.85
N LEU A 165 6.65 -25.28 -15.19
CA LEU A 165 5.65 -24.65 -16.05
C LEU A 165 4.30 -25.38 -15.95
N VAL A 166 3.25 -24.61 -15.62
CA VAL A 166 1.85 -25.06 -15.63
C VAL A 166 1.04 -24.16 -16.55
N PRO A 167 0.85 -24.53 -17.82
CA PRO A 167 -0.02 -23.81 -18.74
C PRO A 167 -1.49 -24.11 -18.38
N VAL A 168 -2.28 -23.06 -18.16
CA VAL A 168 -3.71 -23.14 -17.88
C VAL A 168 -4.47 -22.29 -18.90
N GLN A 169 -5.52 -22.85 -19.50
CA GLN A 169 -6.42 -22.15 -20.40
C GLN A 169 -7.41 -21.25 -19.62
N LEU A 170 -6.86 -20.23 -18.89
CA LEU A 170 -7.64 -19.43 -17.95
C LEU A 170 -8.83 -18.73 -18.60
N THR A 171 -8.62 -18.18 -19.80
CA THR A 171 -9.68 -17.49 -20.55
C THR A 171 -10.75 -18.48 -21.02
N THR A 172 -10.39 -19.61 -21.61
CA THR A 172 -11.33 -20.64 -22.09
C THR A 172 -12.13 -21.25 -20.95
N LEU A 173 -11.47 -21.63 -19.85
CA LEU A 173 -12.12 -22.20 -18.68
C LEU A 173 -13.08 -21.21 -17.98
N THR A 174 -12.70 -19.92 -17.96
CA THR A 174 -13.59 -18.86 -17.43
C THR A 174 -14.83 -18.71 -18.29
N LEU A 175 -14.68 -18.67 -19.62
CA LEU A 175 -15.80 -18.55 -20.55
C LEU A 175 -16.74 -19.76 -20.46
N GLU A 176 -16.20 -20.96 -20.34
CA GLU A 176 -17.00 -22.17 -20.17
C GLU A 176 -17.79 -22.15 -18.85
N ALA A 177 -17.15 -21.71 -17.75
CA ALA A 177 -17.82 -21.55 -16.46
C ALA A 177 -18.97 -20.52 -16.48
N LEU A 178 -18.89 -19.56 -17.40
CA LEU A 178 -19.84 -18.45 -17.50
C LEU A 178 -20.77 -18.55 -18.73
N LYS A 179 -20.79 -19.64 -19.47
CA LYS A 179 -21.59 -19.80 -20.70
C LYS A 179 -23.09 -19.54 -20.49
N ASP A 180 -23.62 -19.88 -19.33
CA ASP A 180 -25.02 -19.72 -18.98
C ASP A 180 -25.32 -18.43 -18.18
N SER A 181 -24.33 -17.53 -18.01
CA SER A 181 -24.47 -16.31 -17.21
C SER A 181 -25.27 -15.19 -17.88
N GLY A 182 -25.52 -15.29 -19.19
CA GLY A 182 -26.16 -14.23 -19.97
C GLY A 182 -25.23 -13.05 -20.29
N LEU A 183 -23.97 -13.04 -19.85
CA LEU A 183 -23.00 -11.98 -20.14
C LEU A 183 -22.45 -12.10 -21.56
N GLY A 184 -22.13 -10.97 -22.16
CA GLY A 184 -21.37 -10.95 -23.41
C GLY A 184 -19.93 -11.49 -23.22
N LYS A 185 -19.37 -12.13 -24.26
CA LYS A 185 -18.03 -12.75 -24.23
C LYS A 185 -16.97 -11.84 -23.58
N LYS A 186 -16.86 -10.58 -24.03
CA LYS A 186 -15.88 -9.61 -23.52
C LYS A 186 -16.06 -9.24 -22.03
N GLU A 187 -17.30 -9.32 -21.55
CA GLU A 187 -17.62 -9.05 -20.14
C GLU A 187 -17.30 -10.27 -19.28
N ALA A 188 -17.59 -11.48 -19.76
CA ALA A 188 -17.24 -12.73 -19.11
C ALA A 188 -15.71 -12.93 -19.00
N GLU A 189 -14.95 -12.60 -20.06
CA GLU A 189 -13.47 -12.65 -20.05
C GLU A 189 -12.83 -11.82 -18.93
N ARG A 190 -13.47 -10.73 -18.49
CA ARG A 190 -12.98 -9.90 -17.37
C ARG A 190 -12.98 -10.62 -16.03
N SER A 191 -13.71 -11.74 -15.91
CA SER A 191 -13.74 -12.55 -14.68
C SER A 191 -12.59 -13.56 -14.59
N LYS A 192 -11.66 -13.63 -15.56
CA LYS A 192 -10.52 -14.58 -15.55
C LYS A 192 -9.60 -14.38 -14.32
N ASN A 193 -9.49 -13.15 -13.83
CA ASN A 193 -8.77 -12.87 -12.61
C ASN A 193 -9.42 -13.52 -11.37
N MET A 194 -10.73 -13.68 -11.34
CA MET A 194 -11.41 -14.39 -10.25
C MET A 194 -11.22 -15.89 -10.35
N PHE A 195 -11.13 -16.45 -11.56
CA PHE A 195 -10.72 -17.85 -11.75
C PHE A 195 -9.33 -18.08 -11.17
N THR A 196 -8.37 -17.22 -11.50
CA THR A 196 -7.01 -17.26 -10.96
C THR A 196 -7.00 -17.15 -9.42
N LEU A 197 -7.81 -16.25 -8.87
CA LEU A 197 -7.98 -16.12 -7.41
C LEU A 197 -8.52 -17.41 -6.78
N GLY A 198 -9.47 -18.06 -7.42
CA GLY A 198 -10.03 -19.35 -6.97
C GLY A 198 -8.97 -20.45 -6.95
N LEU A 199 -8.18 -20.57 -8.01
CA LEU A 199 -7.08 -21.51 -8.11
C LEU A 199 -6.04 -21.31 -6.99
N LEU A 200 -5.62 -20.07 -6.74
CA LEU A 200 -4.69 -19.74 -5.66
C LEU A 200 -5.31 -20.01 -4.27
N SER A 201 -6.60 -19.74 -4.11
CA SER A 201 -7.30 -20.03 -2.84
C SER A 201 -7.33 -21.51 -2.53
N TRP A 202 -7.53 -22.38 -3.54
CA TRP A 202 -7.37 -23.80 -3.40
C TRP A 202 -5.92 -24.21 -3.10
N MET A 203 -4.97 -23.69 -3.86
CA MET A 203 -3.55 -24.05 -3.76
C MET A 203 -2.98 -23.80 -2.35
N TYR A 204 -3.44 -22.73 -1.67
CA TYR A 204 -2.97 -22.33 -0.34
C TYR A 204 -4.03 -22.49 0.75
N HIS A 205 -5.08 -23.27 0.54
CA HIS A 205 -6.15 -23.55 1.50
C HIS A 205 -6.78 -22.29 2.11
N ARG A 206 -7.05 -21.27 1.28
CA ARG A 206 -7.68 -20.04 1.77
C ARG A 206 -9.20 -20.16 1.82
N PRO A 207 -9.86 -19.63 2.90
CA PRO A 207 -11.31 -19.60 3.00
C PRO A 207 -11.96 -18.89 1.83
N THR A 208 -13.08 -19.38 1.32
CA THR A 208 -13.75 -18.83 0.14
C THR A 208 -14.84 -17.82 0.49
N GLU A 209 -15.43 -17.93 1.69
CA GLU A 209 -16.62 -17.19 2.11
C GLU A 209 -16.38 -15.68 2.18
N GLY A 210 -15.18 -15.27 2.59
CA GLY A 210 -14.80 -13.85 2.67
C GLY A 210 -14.79 -13.19 1.29
N THR A 211 -14.21 -13.89 0.30
CA THR A 211 -14.19 -13.44 -1.08
C THR A 211 -15.59 -13.39 -1.69
N ILE A 212 -16.43 -14.39 -1.45
CA ILE A 212 -17.81 -14.40 -1.94
C ILE A 212 -18.59 -13.20 -1.37
N ARG A 213 -18.56 -12.99 -0.05
CA ARG A 213 -19.21 -11.82 0.58
C ARG A 213 -18.68 -10.48 0.07
N PHE A 214 -17.38 -10.40 -0.23
CA PHE A 214 -16.79 -9.22 -0.83
C PHE A 214 -17.35 -8.94 -2.22
N LEU A 215 -17.43 -9.95 -3.10
CA LEU A 215 -17.95 -9.83 -4.46
C LEU A 215 -19.42 -9.40 -4.47
N GLU A 216 -20.25 -9.99 -3.61
CA GLU A 216 -21.66 -9.61 -3.45
C GLU A 216 -21.81 -8.14 -3.03
N ARG A 217 -21.00 -7.67 -2.08
CA ARG A 217 -21.02 -6.29 -1.60
C ARG A 217 -20.47 -5.30 -2.63
N GLN A 218 -19.36 -5.65 -3.29
CA GLN A 218 -18.67 -4.80 -4.27
C GLN A 218 -19.57 -4.57 -5.50
N PHE A 219 -20.23 -5.61 -5.97
CA PHE A 219 -21.07 -5.57 -7.15
C PHE A 219 -22.57 -5.54 -6.83
N ARG A 220 -22.99 -5.09 -5.62
CA ARG A 220 -24.40 -5.05 -5.18
C ARG A 220 -25.35 -4.34 -6.15
N ARG A 221 -24.84 -3.40 -6.97
CA ARG A 221 -25.63 -2.67 -7.99
C ARG A 221 -25.68 -3.39 -9.34
N LYS A 222 -24.93 -4.49 -9.49
CA LYS A 222 -24.82 -5.31 -10.70
C LYS A 222 -24.74 -6.78 -10.29
N PRO A 223 -25.85 -7.35 -9.81
CA PRO A 223 -25.86 -8.71 -9.25
C PRO A 223 -25.44 -9.78 -10.26
N GLU A 224 -25.69 -9.56 -11.56
CA GLU A 224 -25.22 -10.42 -12.65
C GLU A 224 -23.68 -10.51 -12.71
N ILE A 225 -22.98 -9.39 -12.49
CA ILE A 225 -21.53 -9.34 -12.44
C ILE A 225 -21.02 -10.00 -11.15
N ALA A 226 -21.69 -9.81 -10.01
CA ALA A 226 -21.35 -10.50 -8.78
C ALA A 226 -21.44 -12.02 -8.97
N ALA A 227 -22.55 -12.51 -9.53
CA ALA A 227 -22.78 -13.93 -9.78
C ALA A 227 -21.71 -14.52 -10.72
N ALA A 228 -21.37 -13.83 -11.80
CA ALA A 228 -20.34 -14.25 -12.74
C ALA A 228 -18.95 -14.35 -12.08
N ASN A 229 -18.54 -13.32 -11.32
CA ASN A 229 -17.26 -13.35 -10.61
C ASN A 229 -17.20 -14.49 -9.57
N ILE A 230 -18.30 -14.75 -8.85
CA ILE A 230 -18.39 -15.86 -7.90
C ILE A 230 -18.32 -17.23 -8.63
N ALA A 231 -18.98 -17.35 -9.78
CA ALA A 231 -18.94 -18.58 -10.58
C ALA A 231 -17.52 -18.84 -11.11
N ALA A 232 -16.85 -17.81 -11.65
CA ALA A 232 -15.46 -17.92 -12.10
C ALA A 232 -14.52 -18.27 -10.94
N PHE A 233 -14.68 -17.64 -9.77
CA PHE A 233 -13.89 -17.95 -8.57
C PHE A 233 -14.06 -19.42 -8.13
N ARG A 234 -15.29 -19.91 -8.05
CA ARG A 234 -15.57 -21.31 -7.71
C ARG A 234 -15.02 -22.28 -8.76
N ALA A 235 -15.12 -21.92 -10.04
CA ALA A 235 -14.56 -22.74 -11.12
C ALA A 235 -13.04 -22.87 -11.01
N GLY A 236 -12.33 -21.79 -10.68
CA GLY A 236 -10.89 -21.82 -10.45
C GLY A 236 -10.50 -22.67 -9.23
N TYR A 237 -11.25 -22.57 -8.14
CA TYR A 237 -11.05 -23.41 -6.96
C TYR A 237 -11.23 -24.90 -7.28
N ASN A 238 -12.35 -25.26 -7.92
CA ASN A 238 -12.66 -26.63 -8.33
C ASN A 238 -11.66 -27.16 -9.38
N TYR A 239 -11.16 -26.31 -10.28
CA TYR A 239 -10.13 -26.67 -11.22
C TYR A 239 -8.85 -27.13 -10.49
N GLY A 240 -8.39 -26.37 -9.51
CA GLY A 240 -7.27 -26.76 -8.66
C GLY A 240 -7.47 -28.13 -8.01
N GLU A 241 -8.68 -28.39 -7.51
CA GLU A 241 -9.02 -29.64 -6.83
C GLU A 241 -9.06 -30.84 -7.78
N THR A 242 -9.56 -30.68 -9.01
CA THR A 242 -9.86 -31.78 -9.92
C THR A 242 -8.83 -32.02 -11.00
N THR A 243 -7.99 -31.02 -11.34
CA THR A 243 -6.98 -31.15 -12.39
C THR A 243 -5.76 -31.97 -11.95
N GLU A 244 -5.15 -32.71 -12.86
CA GLU A 244 -3.87 -33.37 -12.64
C GLU A 244 -2.66 -32.42 -12.77
N ALA A 245 -2.88 -31.21 -13.31
CA ALA A 245 -1.83 -30.22 -13.51
C ALA A 245 -1.14 -29.75 -12.21
N PHE A 246 -1.84 -29.86 -11.08
CA PHE A 246 -1.30 -29.56 -9.75
C PHE A 246 -1.31 -30.84 -8.90
N ALA A 247 -0.14 -31.41 -8.69
CA ALA A 247 0.00 -32.64 -7.89
C ALA A 247 -0.10 -32.39 -6.38
N VAL A 248 0.21 -31.19 -5.93
CA VAL A 248 0.28 -30.79 -4.52
C VAL A 248 -0.46 -29.49 -4.26
N SER A 249 -0.94 -29.34 -3.03
CA SER A 249 -1.35 -28.06 -2.45
C SER A 249 -0.43 -27.69 -1.27
N TYR A 250 -0.49 -26.46 -0.80
CA TYR A 250 0.46 -25.95 0.19
C TYR A 250 -0.27 -25.43 1.43
N GLU A 251 0.23 -25.80 2.61
CA GLU A 251 -0.27 -25.28 3.88
C GLU A 251 0.78 -24.35 4.51
N ILE A 252 0.39 -23.12 4.84
CA ILE A 252 1.17 -22.18 5.63
C ILE A 252 0.33 -21.83 6.86
N LYS A 253 0.82 -22.22 8.04
CA LYS A 253 0.11 -22.02 9.30
C LYS A 253 -0.03 -20.54 9.65
N PRO A 254 -0.99 -20.16 10.53
CA PRO A 254 -1.03 -18.83 11.10
C PRO A 254 0.26 -18.44 11.82
N ALA A 255 0.66 -17.18 11.72
CA ALA A 255 1.79 -16.62 12.45
C ALA A 255 1.43 -16.36 13.93
N PRO A 256 2.39 -16.44 14.86
CA PRO A 256 2.16 -16.17 16.28
C PRO A 256 2.08 -14.66 16.55
N MET A 257 0.99 -14.04 16.08
CA MET A 257 0.75 -12.61 16.28
C MET A 257 0.31 -12.31 17.72
N ALA A 258 0.66 -11.12 18.24
CA ALA A 258 0.20 -10.67 19.56
C ALA A 258 -1.34 -10.63 19.62
N PRO A 259 -1.97 -10.94 20.76
CA PRO A 259 -3.42 -10.81 20.92
C PRO A 259 -3.88 -9.36 20.66
N GLY A 260 -4.94 -9.19 19.86
CA GLY A 260 -5.48 -7.85 19.56
C GLY A 260 -6.43 -7.86 18.38
N THR A 261 -6.87 -6.68 18.00
CA THR A 261 -7.65 -6.46 16.78
C THR A 261 -6.74 -5.97 15.67
N TYR A 262 -6.72 -6.69 14.56
CA TYR A 262 -5.87 -6.38 13.42
C TYR A 262 -6.67 -5.92 12.21
N ARG A 263 -6.01 -5.12 11.40
CA ARG A 263 -6.49 -4.71 10.08
C ARG A 263 -5.34 -4.82 9.10
N ASN A 264 -5.59 -5.38 7.92
CA ASN A 264 -4.67 -5.21 6.81
C ASN A 264 -4.76 -3.75 6.33
N ILE A 265 -3.63 -3.01 6.33
CA ILE A 265 -3.61 -1.57 6.09
C ILE A 265 -2.48 -1.19 5.13
N SER A 266 -2.74 -0.26 4.21
CA SER A 266 -1.69 0.35 3.40
C SER A 266 -1.12 1.58 4.10
N GLY A 267 0.14 1.96 3.76
CA GLY A 267 0.80 3.07 4.43
C GLY A 267 0.08 4.40 4.26
N ASN A 268 -0.44 4.73 3.07
CA ASN A 268 -1.24 5.94 2.88
C ASN A 268 -2.50 5.96 3.75
N GLN A 269 -3.14 4.81 3.96
CA GLN A 269 -4.30 4.70 4.83
C GLN A 269 -3.91 4.82 6.31
N ALA A 270 -2.82 4.18 6.73
CA ALA A 270 -2.29 4.26 8.08
C ALA A 270 -1.88 5.71 8.43
N LEU A 271 -1.18 6.38 7.50
CA LEU A 271 -0.79 7.78 7.64
C LEU A 271 -2.02 8.69 7.80
N ALA A 272 -3.06 8.49 6.96
CA ALA A 272 -4.29 9.26 7.08
C ALA A 272 -4.96 9.06 8.45
N TYR A 273 -4.98 7.85 8.97
CA TYR A 273 -5.53 7.57 10.31
C TYR A 273 -4.68 8.19 11.42
N GLY A 274 -3.35 8.19 11.29
CA GLY A 274 -2.45 8.87 12.23
C GLY A 274 -2.71 10.39 12.29
N ILE A 275 -2.96 11.03 11.13
CA ILE A 275 -3.36 12.45 11.05
C ILE A 275 -4.72 12.68 11.73
N VAL A 276 -5.71 11.80 11.50
CA VAL A 276 -7.02 11.90 12.19
C VAL A 276 -6.85 11.78 13.70
N ALA A 277 -6.06 10.80 14.15
CA ALA A 277 -5.75 10.58 15.55
C ALA A 277 -5.04 11.79 16.17
N ALA A 278 -4.07 12.40 15.45
CA ALA A 278 -3.40 13.61 15.89
C ALA A 278 -4.38 14.78 16.10
N GLY A 279 -5.32 14.98 15.17
CA GLY A 279 -6.39 15.97 15.33
C GLY A 279 -7.24 15.72 16.57
N GLN A 280 -7.65 14.48 16.82
CA GLN A 280 -8.45 14.12 17.99
C GLN A 280 -7.67 14.28 19.30
N ARG A 281 -6.39 13.85 19.32
CA ARG A 281 -5.53 13.93 20.52
C ARG A 281 -5.06 15.34 20.85
N SER A 282 -5.01 16.24 19.85
CA SER A 282 -4.66 17.67 20.03
C SER A 282 -5.87 18.56 20.33
N GLY A 283 -7.09 18.08 20.08
CA GLY A 283 -8.31 18.88 20.15
C GLY A 283 -8.45 19.89 19.00
N LEU A 284 -7.61 19.78 17.95
CA LEU A 284 -7.59 20.71 16.83
C LEU A 284 -8.35 20.15 15.61
N PRO A 285 -9.02 21.01 14.83
CA PRO A 285 -9.45 20.61 13.50
C PRO A 285 -8.22 20.35 12.62
N VAL A 286 -8.30 19.30 11.81
CA VAL A 286 -7.28 19.01 10.78
C VAL A 286 -7.63 19.72 9.49
N PHE A 287 -6.68 20.40 8.88
CA PHE A 287 -6.83 21.00 7.56
C PHE A 287 -5.77 20.46 6.61
N LEU A 288 -6.19 19.67 5.61
CA LEU A 288 -5.34 19.23 4.52
C LEU A 288 -5.47 20.18 3.32
N GLY A 289 -4.38 20.87 2.98
CA GLY A 289 -4.24 21.60 1.72
C GLY A 289 -3.29 20.89 0.77
N ALA A 290 -3.79 20.33 -0.33
CA ALA A 290 -2.98 19.53 -1.25
C ALA A 290 -3.41 19.68 -2.71
N TYR A 291 -2.47 19.45 -3.62
CA TYR A 291 -2.72 19.24 -5.03
C TYR A 291 -2.54 17.74 -5.33
N PRO A 292 -3.43 17.10 -6.12
CA PRO A 292 -3.35 15.69 -6.41
C PRO A 292 -2.08 15.31 -7.16
N ILE A 293 -1.33 14.36 -6.59
CA ILE A 293 -0.12 13.80 -7.20
C ILE A 293 0.06 12.35 -6.77
N THR A 294 0.38 11.46 -7.70
CA THR A 294 0.70 10.06 -7.41
C THR A 294 2.08 9.96 -6.73
N PRO A 295 2.24 9.15 -5.64
CA PRO A 295 1.24 8.28 -5.01
C PRO A 295 0.51 8.93 -3.80
N ALA A 296 0.70 10.21 -3.51
CA ALA A 296 0.18 10.89 -2.32
C ALA A 296 -1.35 11.13 -2.33
N SER A 297 -2.01 11.07 -3.50
CA SER A 297 -3.44 11.40 -3.64
C SER A 297 -4.37 10.53 -2.79
N ASP A 298 -3.98 9.29 -2.47
CA ASP A 298 -4.82 8.40 -1.68
C ASP A 298 -4.98 8.88 -0.23
N ILE A 299 -4.01 9.66 0.29
CA ILE A 299 -4.12 10.31 1.61
C ILE A 299 -5.27 11.33 1.58
N LEU A 300 -5.35 12.16 0.53
CA LEU A 300 -6.45 13.11 0.35
C LEU A 300 -7.80 12.38 0.23
N HIS A 301 -7.86 11.32 -0.55
CA HIS A 301 -9.06 10.51 -0.73
C HIS A 301 -9.52 9.88 0.59
N GLU A 302 -8.58 9.37 1.39
CA GLU A 302 -8.92 8.77 2.69
C GLU A 302 -9.38 9.84 3.68
N LEU A 303 -8.63 10.92 3.87
CA LEU A 303 -8.97 12.00 4.80
C LEU A 303 -10.32 12.66 4.49
N SER A 304 -10.71 12.73 3.21
CA SER A 304 -12.01 13.29 2.80
C SER A 304 -13.22 12.53 3.35
N LYS A 305 -13.04 11.29 3.80
CA LYS A 305 -14.08 10.44 4.41
C LYS A 305 -14.29 10.75 5.90
N HIS A 306 -13.34 11.44 6.54
CA HIS A 306 -13.29 11.63 8.00
C HIS A 306 -13.78 13.00 8.48
N LYS A 307 -14.72 13.63 7.75
CA LYS A 307 -15.29 14.95 8.09
C LYS A 307 -15.91 14.99 9.50
N ALA A 308 -16.50 13.88 9.96
CA ALA A 308 -17.09 13.76 11.30
C ALA A 308 -16.05 13.90 12.42
N PHE A 309 -14.76 13.71 12.13
CA PHE A 309 -13.65 13.87 13.05
C PHE A 309 -12.97 15.25 12.93
N GLY A 310 -13.64 16.25 12.39
CA GLY A 310 -13.09 17.60 12.25
C GLY A 310 -12.08 17.77 11.11
N VAL A 311 -11.99 16.79 10.21
CA VAL A 311 -11.09 16.84 9.05
C VAL A 311 -11.70 17.69 7.94
N ARG A 312 -10.95 18.67 7.46
CA ARG A 312 -11.27 19.50 6.29
C ARG A 312 -10.22 19.27 5.22
N THR A 313 -10.66 18.95 4.00
CA THR A 313 -9.78 18.75 2.86
C THR A 313 -10.02 19.83 1.82
N PHE A 314 -8.93 20.42 1.33
CA PHE A 314 -8.93 21.41 0.27
C PHE A 314 -8.02 20.95 -0.86
N GLN A 315 -8.62 20.65 -2.01
CA GLN A 315 -7.88 20.38 -3.22
C GLN A 315 -7.58 21.73 -3.92
N ALA A 316 -6.30 22.08 -3.92
CA ALA A 316 -5.81 23.30 -4.52
C ALA A 316 -5.59 23.16 -6.04
N GLU A 317 -5.36 24.28 -6.71
CA GLU A 317 -5.04 24.32 -8.15
C GLU A 317 -3.58 23.95 -8.46
N ASP A 318 -2.69 24.12 -7.47
CA ASP A 318 -1.28 23.73 -7.52
C ASP A 318 -0.71 23.46 -6.11
N GLU A 319 0.56 23.06 -6.05
CA GLU A 319 1.25 22.71 -4.81
C GLU A 319 1.48 23.94 -3.91
N ILE A 320 1.73 25.13 -4.48
CA ILE A 320 1.97 26.38 -3.76
C ILE A 320 0.70 26.81 -3.05
N ALA A 321 -0.43 26.83 -3.76
CA ALA A 321 -1.74 27.15 -3.18
C ALA A 321 -2.12 26.15 -2.08
N GLY A 322 -1.81 24.85 -2.28
CA GLY A 322 -2.08 23.80 -1.30
C GLY A 322 -1.36 24.03 0.03
N VAL A 323 -0.05 24.24 0.00
CA VAL A 323 0.75 24.49 1.22
C VAL A 323 0.41 25.81 1.88
N ALA A 324 0.19 26.87 1.09
CA ALA A 324 -0.17 28.20 1.61
C ALA A 324 -1.51 28.16 2.36
N ALA A 325 -2.50 27.42 1.84
CA ALA A 325 -3.77 27.22 2.52
C ALA A 325 -3.62 26.46 3.85
N ALA A 326 -2.73 25.44 3.90
CA ALA A 326 -2.43 24.71 5.14
C ALA A 326 -1.73 25.59 6.18
N ILE A 327 -0.79 26.46 5.76
CA ILE A 327 -0.12 27.43 6.62
C ILE A 327 -1.15 28.43 7.18
N GLY A 328 -2.03 28.97 6.32
CA GLY A 328 -3.12 29.86 6.75
C GLY A 328 -4.07 29.21 7.75
N ALA A 329 -4.39 27.93 7.56
CA ALA A 329 -5.20 27.16 8.51
C ALA A 329 -4.47 26.96 9.85
N SER A 330 -3.16 26.68 9.82
CA SER A 330 -2.34 26.60 11.03
C SER A 330 -2.28 27.95 11.76
N PHE A 331 -2.10 29.05 11.04
CA PHE A 331 -2.20 30.39 11.64
C PHE A 331 -3.55 30.63 12.32
N GLY A 332 -4.63 30.08 11.75
CA GLY A 332 -6.00 30.13 12.28
C GLY A 332 -6.31 29.12 13.40
N GLY A 333 -5.33 28.36 13.88
CA GLY A 333 -5.53 27.42 15.02
C GLY A 333 -5.92 26.00 14.61
N ALA A 334 -5.63 25.55 13.41
CA ALA A 334 -5.82 24.17 12.96
C ALA A 334 -4.48 23.41 12.89
N LEU A 335 -4.52 22.08 12.90
CA LEU A 335 -3.38 21.25 12.48
C LEU A 335 -3.30 21.31 10.94
N GLY A 336 -2.36 22.13 10.43
CA GLY A 336 -2.08 22.22 9.00
C GLY A 336 -1.33 21.00 8.48
N VAL A 337 -1.81 20.42 7.39
CA VAL A 337 -1.18 19.28 6.72
C VAL A 337 -1.13 19.54 5.23
N THR A 338 -0.04 19.18 4.57
CA THR A 338 0.05 19.16 3.11
C THR A 338 0.70 17.87 2.66
N THR A 339 0.19 17.29 1.57
CA THR A 339 0.72 16.04 1.01
C THR A 339 1.16 16.23 -0.42
N THR A 340 2.28 15.62 -0.79
CA THR A 340 2.86 15.73 -2.13
C THR A 340 3.88 14.60 -2.39
N SER A 341 4.68 14.75 -3.42
CA SER A 341 5.83 13.93 -3.81
C SER A 341 6.99 14.88 -4.18
N GLY A 342 8.18 14.37 -4.39
CA GLY A 342 9.41 15.15 -4.62
C GLY A 342 9.28 16.40 -5.51
N PRO A 343 8.63 16.34 -6.70
CA PRO A 343 8.43 17.54 -7.52
C PRO A 343 7.65 18.65 -6.80
N GLY A 344 6.64 18.27 -6.03
CA GLY A 344 5.85 19.23 -5.27
C GLY A 344 6.58 19.78 -4.05
N ILE A 345 7.52 19.03 -3.44
CA ILE A 345 8.38 19.56 -2.38
C ILE A 345 9.24 20.71 -2.92
N ALA A 346 9.79 20.57 -4.14
CA ALA A 346 10.56 21.62 -4.78
C ALA A 346 9.73 22.92 -4.94
N LEU A 347 8.47 22.80 -5.34
CA LEU A 347 7.54 23.94 -5.49
C LEU A 347 7.11 24.57 -4.15
N LYS A 348 7.09 23.79 -3.06
CA LYS A 348 6.67 24.23 -1.73
C LYS A 348 7.81 24.84 -0.90
N SER A 349 9.05 24.80 -1.36
CA SER A 349 10.25 25.13 -0.58
C SER A 349 10.17 26.52 0.09
N GLU A 350 9.73 27.55 -0.63
CA GLU A 350 9.60 28.91 -0.10
C GLU A 350 8.53 29.00 1.00
N ALA A 351 7.36 28.41 0.76
CA ALA A 351 6.27 28.42 1.72
C ALA A 351 6.60 27.63 3.00
N ILE A 352 7.38 26.56 2.91
CA ILE A 352 7.89 25.85 4.08
C ILE A 352 8.86 26.75 4.86
N GLY A 353 9.72 27.51 4.18
CA GLY A 353 10.55 28.56 4.80
C GLY A 353 9.72 29.61 5.52
N LEU A 354 8.59 30.05 4.93
CA LEU A 354 7.64 30.95 5.60
C LEU A 354 7.07 30.34 6.88
N ALA A 355 6.72 29.04 6.87
CA ALA A 355 6.23 28.35 8.07
C ALA A 355 7.30 28.28 9.17
N VAL A 356 8.59 28.13 8.82
CA VAL A 356 9.71 28.21 9.76
C VAL A 356 9.80 29.64 10.35
N MET A 357 9.75 30.65 9.51
CA MET A 357 9.86 32.06 9.95
C MET A 357 8.70 32.51 10.83
N THR A 358 7.51 32.02 10.55
CA THR A 358 6.30 32.35 11.32
C THR A 358 6.07 31.40 12.50
N GLU A 359 6.94 30.40 12.65
CA GLU A 359 6.86 29.38 13.71
C GLU A 359 5.47 28.76 13.84
N LEU A 360 5.00 28.20 12.74
CA LEU A 360 3.69 27.56 12.66
C LEU A 360 3.82 26.03 12.53
N PRO A 361 3.01 25.26 13.27
CA PRO A 361 2.98 23.81 13.12
C PRO A 361 2.44 23.43 11.74
N LEU A 362 3.18 22.60 11.01
CA LEU A 362 2.79 22.11 9.69
C LEU A 362 3.34 20.71 9.49
N VAL A 363 2.51 19.74 9.11
CA VAL A 363 2.98 18.42 8.69
C VAL A 363 3.07 18.39 7.17
N VAL A 364 4.29 18.19 6.65
CA VAL A 364 4.59 18.10 5.22
C VAL A 364 4.88 16.65 4.86
N VAL A 365 3.92 16.00 4.24
CA VAL A 365 4.06 14.60 3.81
C VAL A 365 4.62 14.55 2.40
N ASP A 366 5.78 13.94 2.26
CA ASP A 366 6.41 13.62 0.98
C ASP A 366 6.36 12.11 0.74
N VAL A 367 5.53 11.69 -0.20
CA VAL A 367 5.49 10.31 -0.66
C VAL A 367 6.43 10.21 -1.87
N GLN A 368 7.68 9.84 -1.61
CA GLN A 368 8.77 9.82 -2.57
C GLN A 368 8.50 8.89 -3.76
N ARG A 369 8.94 9.29 -4.93
CA ARG A 369 8.82 8.53 -6.18
C ARG A 369 10.03 8.77 -7.09
N GLY A 370 10.19 7.94 -8.12
CA GLY A 370 11.28 8.09 -9.08
C GLY A 370 11.32 9.48 -9.71
N GLY A 371 12.49 10.12 -9.63
CA GLY A 371 12.83 11.43 -10.18
C GLY A 371 13.73 11.32 -11.41
N PRO A 372 14.36 12.44 -11.89
CA PRO A 372 14.08 13.84 -11.54
C PRO A 372 12.84 14.43 -12.23
N SER A 373 12.46 15.66 -11.85
CA SER A 373 11.28 16.40 -12.36
C SER A 373 10.00 15.61 -12.09
N THR A 374 9.07 15.53 -13.05
CA THR A 374 7.86 14.69 -12.92
C THR A 374 8.19 13.21 -12.73
N GLY A 375 9.32 12.77 -13.24
CA GLY A 375 9.88 11.44 -13.03
C GLY A 375 8.96 10.29 -13.41
N LEU A 376 8.99 9.24 -12.60
CA LEU A 376 8.20 8.01 -12.76
C LEU A 376 7.18 7.91 -11.62
N PRO A 377 5.95 8.41 -11.80
CA PRO A 377 4.96 8.56 -10.72
C PRO A 377 4.62 7.27 -9.97
N THR A 378 4.75 6.12 -10.61
CA THR A 378 4.38 4.81 -10.06
C THR A 378 5.58 4.00 -9.57
N LYS A 379 6.81 4.54 -9.67
CA LYS A 379 8.03 3.84 -9.29
C LYS A 379 8.60 4.41 -8.00
N THR A 380 8.94 3.52 -7.09
CA THR A 380 9.52 3.86 -5.79
C THR A 380 10.96 4.31 -5.96
N GLU A 381 11.30 5.41 -5.28
CA GLU A 381 12.67 5.89 -5.09
C GLU A 381 12.69 6.69 -3.77
N GLN A 382 13.81 6.65 -3.05
CA GLN A 382 14.02 7.39 -1.79
C GLN A 382 15.16 8.39 -1.98
N SER A 383 14.93 9.43 -2.79
CA SER A 383 15.97 10.40 -3.17
C SER A 383 15.74 11.82 -2.63
N ASP A 384 14.66 12.06 -1.89
CA ASP A 384 14.24 13.41 -1.49
C ASP A 384 14.78 13.86 -0.13
N LEU A 385 15.52 13.02 0.61
CA LEU A 385 16.03 13.35 1.95
C LEU A 385 16.87 14.63 1.97
N LEU A 386 17.83 14.79 1.05
CA LEU A 386 18.68 15.97 1.01
C LEU A 386 17.89 17.23 0.62
N GLN A 387 16.88 17.11 -0.24
CA GLN A 387 15.96 18.18 -0.56
C GLN A 387 15.13 18.59 0.67
N ALA A 388 14.60 17.61 1.41
CA ALA A 388 13.84 17.83 2.64
C ALA A 388 14.71 18.52 3.72
N MET A 389 15.97 18.15 3.86
CA MET A 389 16.88 18.72 4.85
C MET A 389 17.42 20.09 4.43
N PHE A 390 17.82 20.28 3.18
CA PHE A 390 18.63 21.42 2.73
C PHE A 390 18.05 22.19 1.54
N GLY A 391 16.93 21.76 0.97
CA GLY A 391 16.37 22.30 -0.28
C GLY A 391 15.60 23.62 -0.12
N ARG A 392 15.93 24.48 0.85
CA ARG A 392 15.31 25.78 1.08
C ARG A 392 16.36 26.89 1.06
N ASN A 393 15.92 28.10 0.73
CA ASN A 393 16.79 29.27 0.83
C ASN A 393 16.99 29.68 2.30
N GLY A 394 18.17 30.16 2.63
CA GLY A 394 18.56 30.59 3.98
C GLY A 394 18.69 29.43 4.96
N GLU A 395 18.80 29.75 6.25
CA GLU A 395 18.81 28.79 7.33
C GLU A 395 17.36 28.45 7.76
N ALA A 396 16.87 27.31 7.30
CA ALA A 396 15.53 26.84 7.58
C ALA A 396 15.54 25.36 7.99
N PRO A 397 16.10 25.01 9.17
CA PRO A 397 16.14 23.64 9.64
C PRO A 397 14.73 23.16 9.97
N VAL A 398 14.43 21.93 9.58
CA VAL A 398 13.15 21.26 9.88
C VAL A 398 13.40 19.81 10.29
N PRO A 399 12.67 19.28 11.27
CA PRO A 399 12.70 17.86 11.58
C PRO A 399 12.20 17.01 10.41
N VAL A 400 12.81 15.84 10.26
CA VAL A 400 12.43 14.84 9.27
C VAL A 400 12.13 13.52 9.98
N VAL A 401 10.95 12.97 9.76
CA VAL A 401 10.49 11.68 10.29
C VAL A 401 10.24 10.75 9.10
N ALA A 402 10.60 9.48 9.22
CA ALA A 402 10.35 8.49 8.17
C ALA A 402 9.77 7.21 8.79
N PRO A 403 8.66 6.67 8.26
CA PRO A 403 8.12 5.39 8.67
C PRO A 403 8.98 4.23 8.15
N ARG A 404 9.03 3.12 8.88
CA ARG A 404 9.77 1.89 8.51
C ARG A 404 8.91 0.86 7.78
N SER A 405 7.58 0.94 7.93
CA SER A 405 6.64 -0.02 7.35
C SER A 405 5.28 0.65 7.04
N PRO A 406 4.38 0.00 6.29
CA PRO A 406 3.04 0.53 6.05
C PRO A 406 2.25 0.83 7.33
N GLY A 407 2.27 -0.04 8.33
CA GLY A 407 1.58 0.18 9.61
C GLY A 407 2.21 1.31 10.42
N ASP A 408 3.53 1.40 10.44
CA ASP A 408 4.31 2.44 11.14
C ASP A 408 4.05 3.85 10.58
N CYS A 409 3.45 3.97 9.38
CA CYS A 409 2.99 5.27 8.86
C CYS A 409 1.97 5.95 9.79
N PHE A 410 1.21 5.18 10.60
CA PHE A 410 0.31 5.72 11.62
C PHE A 410 1.08 6.42 12.73
N ASP A 411 2.08 5.74 13.30
CA ASP A 411 2.88 6.25 14.41
C ASP A 411 3.77 7.42 13.96
N ALA A 412 4.37 7.32 12.77
CA ALA A 412 5.15 8.39 12.17
C ALA A 412 4.33 9.67 11.93
N ALA A 413 3.06 9.55 11.56
CA ALA A 413 2.17 10.69 11.39
C ALA A 413 1.83 11.37 12.73
N LEU A 414 1.59 10.57 13.78
CA LEU A 414 1.40 11.06 15.15
C LEU A 414 2.66 11.77 15.66
N GLU A 415 3.82 11.20 15.46
CA GLU A 415 5.10 11.78 15.89
C GLU A 415 5.42 13.08 15.15
N ALA A 416 5.21 13.12 13.82
CA ALA A 416 5.36 14.34 13.04
C ALA A 416 4.42 15.46 13.55
N ALA A 417 3.17 15.13 13.86
CA ALA A 417 2.23 16.07 14.45
C ALA A 417 2.64 16.49 15.87
N ARG A 418 3.11 15.57 16.70
CA ARG A 418 3.61 15.85 18.06
C ARG A 418 4.76 16.86 18.02
N ILE A 419 5.75 16.63 17.18
CA ILE A 419 6.90 17.56 17.02
C ILE A 419 6.40 18.92 16.51
N ALA A 420 5.58 18.94 15.46
CA ALA A 420 5.07 20.19 14.90
C ALA A 420 4.30 21.01 15.93
N LEU A 421 3.41 20.38 16.69
CA LEU A 421 2.59 21.04 17.70
C LEU A 421 3.39 21.46 18.94
N THR A 422 4.36 20.66 19.39
CA THR A 422 5.19 20.99 20.55
C THR A 422 6.10 22.17 20.28
N TYR A 423 6.80 22.15 19.14
CA TYR A 423 7.87 23.11 18.83
C TYR A 423 7.46 24.24 17.90
N ARG A 424 6.21 24.26 17.42
CA ARG A 424 5.69 25.26 16.47
C ARG A 424 6.57 25.36 15.22
N THR A 425 6.78 24.25 14.57
CA THR A 425 7.67 24.16 13.40
C THR A 425 7.05 23.26 12.33
N PRO A 426 7.33 23.48 11.05
CA PRO A 426 7.02 22.45 10.05
C PRO A 426 7.86 21.19 10.29
N VAL A 427 7.28 20.03 9.96
CA VAL A 427 7.94 18.72 10.05
C VAL A 427 7.72 17.96 8.76
N PHE A 428 8.78 17.45 8.16
CA PHE A 428 8.67 16.52 7.04
C PHE A 428 8.38 15.10 7.54
N LEU A 429 7.43 14.44 6.86
CA LEU A 429 7.22 13.01 6.94
C LEU A 429 7.57 12.42 5.58
N LEU A 430 8.71 11.71 5.50
CA LEU A 430 9.18 11.07 4.28
C LEU A 430 8.66 9.62 4.23
N SER A 431 7.65 9.39 3.40
CA SER A 431 7.21 8.07 2.97
C SER A 431 7.71 7.82 1.55
N ASP A 432 7.33 6.74 0.93
CA ASP A 432 7.65 6.43 -0.47
C ASP A 432 6.56 5.59 -1.13
N GLY A 433 6.68 5.35 -2.44
CA GLY A 433 5.69 4.63 -3.23
C GLY A 433 5.48 3.17 -2.80
N TYR A 434 6.49 2.52 -2.23
CA TYR A 434 6.36 1.18 -1.67
C TYR A 434 5.52 1.22 -0.38
N LEU A 435 5.94 2.00 0.61
CA LEU A 435 5.21 2.12 1.88
C LEU A 435 3.77 2.59 1.67
N ALA A 436 3.57 3.56 0.79
CA ALA A 436 2.26 4.14 0.48
C ALA A 436 1.24 3.10 0.00
N ASN A 437 1.67 2.20 -0.89
CA ASN A 437 0.82 1.23 -1.58
C ASN A 437 0.93 -0.19 -1.00
N GLY A 438 2.06 -0.52 -0.36
CA GLY A 438 2.27 -1.78 0.35
C GLY A 438 1.31 -1.91 1.53
N ALA A 439 0.98 -3.14 1.90
CA ALA A 439 0.09 -3.42 3.01
C ALA A 439 0.66 -4.52 3.89
N GLU A 440 0.32 -4.46 5.18
CA GLU A 440 0.67 -5.44 6.20
C GLU A 440 -0.47 -5.55 7.25
N PRO A 441 -0.50 -6.61 8.07
CA PRO A 441 -1.36 -6.67 9.23
C PRO A 441 -0.92 -5.62 10.27
N TRP A 442 -1.81 -4.72 10.61
CA TRP A 442 -1.57 -3.67 11.59
C TRP A 442 -2.49 -3.87 12.79
N GLN A 443 -1.90 -3.95 13.97
CA GLN A 443 -2.64 -3.99 15.22
C GLN A 443 -3.22 -2.60 15.52
N ILE A 444 -4.53 -2.53 15.67
CA ILE A 444 -5.21 -1.26 15.99
C ILE A 444 -4.86 -0.88 17.44
N PRO A 445 -4.19 0.27 17.66
CA PRO A 445 -3.82 0.68 19.02
C PRO A 445 -5.04 1.06 19.84
N ALA A 446 -4.95 0.91 21.16
CA ALA A 446 -5.94 1.44 22.07
C ALA A 446 -5.85 2.98 22.08
N VAL A 447 -7.00 3.65 22.02
CA VAL A 447 -7.04 5.13 21.93
C VAL A 447 -6.39 5.78 23.17
N ASP A 448 -6.52 5.16 24.32
CA ASP A 448 -5.97 5.68 25.59
C ASP A 448 -4.43 5.55 25.69
N GLU A 449 -3.82 4.70 24.85
CA GLU A 449 -2.37 4.53 24.75
C GLU A 449 -1.72 5.56 23.81
N LEU A 450 -2.52 6.26 23.00
CA LEU A 450 -2.00 7.29 22.11
C LEU A 450 -1.54 8.52 22.90
N PRO A 451 -0.45 9.19 22.47
CA PRO A 451 0.09 10.36 23.16
C PRO A 451 -0.95 11.48 23.26
N ASP A 452 -0.92 12.20 24.36
CA ASP A 452 -1.67 13.46 24.51
C ASP A 452 -0.95 14.57 23.74
N LEU A 453 -1.66 15.17 22.79
CA LEU A 453 -1.17 16.26 21.94
C LEU A 453 -1.91 17.58 22.22
N THR A 454 -2.61 17.68 23.35
CA THR A 454 -3.44 18.83 23.67
C THR A 454 -2.68 20.14 23.52
N VAL A 455 -3.26 21.05 22.75
CA VAL A 455 -2.70 22.37 22.51
C VAL A 455 -3.46 23.41 23.34
N GLN A 456 -2.70 24.26 24.00
CA GLN A 456 -3.26 25.46 24.65
C GLN A 456 -2.91 26.69 23.84
N PHE A 457 -3.94 27.47 23.47
CA PHE A 457 -3.75 28.76 22.84
C PHE A 457 -3.52 29.85 23.91
N ALA A 458 -2.71 30.85 23.56
CA ALA A 458 -2.56 32.05 24.38
C ALA A 458 -3.90 32.81 24.46
N THR A 459 -4.30 33.17 25.67
CA THR A 459 -5.51 33.94 25.94
C THR A 459 -5.22 35.29 26.61
N GLU A 460 -3.98 35.47 27.08
CA GLU A 460 -3.53 36.66 27.82
C GLU A 460 -2.18 37.14 27.25
N PRO A 461 -1.88 38.45 27.40
CA PRO A 461 -0.56 39.01 27.13
C PRO A 461 0.55 38.24 27.88
N ASN A 462 1.74 38.18 27.31
CA ASN A 462 2.85 37.37 27.82
C ASN A 462 4.14 38.15 28.11
N GLY A 463 4.12 39.50 28.00
CA GLY A 463 5.35 40.25 28.19
C GLY A 463 5.17 41.74 28.39
N THR A 464 6.33 42.42 28.41
CA THR A 464 6.49 43.90 28.47
C THR A 464 7.20 44.34 27.20
N ALA A 465 6.70 45.38 26.56
CA ALA A 465 7.32 45.97 25.35
C ALA A 465 8.65 46.66 25.70
N ALA A 466 9.47 46.90 24.68
CA ALA A 466 10.78 47.53 24.84
C ALA A 466 10.73 48.97 25.39
N ASP A 467 9.62 49.66 25.23
CA ASP A 467 9.35 51.00 25.79
C ASP A 467 8.79 50.96 27.20
N GLY A 468 8.62 49.79 27.80
CA GLY A 468 8.13 49.58 29.17
C GLY A 468 6.62 49.40 29.28
N GLU A 469 5.86 49.35 28.19
CA GLU A 469 4.43 49.03 28.22
C GLU A 469 4.24 47.57 28.66
N GLU A 470 3.54 47.39 29.77
CA GLU A 470 3.15 46.09 30.31
C GLU A 470 1.88 45.53 29.65
N GLY A 471 1.70 44.22 29.69
CA GLY A 471 0.48 43.57 29.20
C GLY A 471 0.40 43.53 27.68
N VAL A 472 1.52 43.44 26.98
CA VAL A 472 1.59 43.24 25.53
C VAL A 472 1.77 41.79 25.17
N PHE A 473 1.32 41.42 23.98
CA PHE A 473 1.57 40.09 23.44
C PHE A 473 2.82 40.11 22.55
N LEU A 474 3.84 39.38 22.97
CA LEU A 474 5.08 39.18 22.24
C LEU A 474 5.04 37.85 21.51
N PRO A 475 4.79 37.79 20.20
CA PRO A 475 4.50 36.56 19.46
C PRO A 475 5.66 35.61 19.41
N TYR A 476 6.91 36.08 19.56
CA TYR A 476 8.13 35.25 19.54
C TYR A 476 8.80 35.07 20.90
N LEU A 477 8.12 35.45 21.99
CA LEU A 477 8.62 35.14 23.32
C LEU A 477 8.60 33.62 23.54
N ARG A 478 9.77 33.07 23.88
CA ARG A 478 9.98 31.65 23.99
C ARG A 478 9.58 31.13 25.36
N ASP A 479 8.91 30.00 25.35
CA ASP A 479 8.77 29.16 26.55
C ASP A 479 10.16 28.62 26.96
N PRO A 480 10.54 28.70 28.25
CA PRO A 480 11.90 28.33 28.67
C PRO A 480 12.21 26.82 28.58
N GLU A 481 11.18 25.95 28.56
CA GLU A 481 11.33 24.50 28.52
C GLU A 481 11.30 23.98 27.07
N THR A 482 10.28 24.34 26.32
CA THR A 482 10.08 23.85 24.95
C THR A 482 10.77 24.68 23.90
N LEU A 483 11.16 25.91 24.23
CA LEU A 483 11.66 26.94 23.32
C LEU A 483 10.68 27.32 22.22
N ALA A 484 9.44 26.88 22.30
CA ALA A 484 8.36 27.24 21.40
C ALA A 484 7.76 28.61 21.76
N ARG A 485 7.23 29.32 20.78
CA ARG A 485 6.45 30.52 21.03
C ARG A 485 5.01 30.20 21.49
N ALA A 486 4.39 31.14 22.16
CA ALA A 486 2.95 31.10 22.43
C ALA A 486 2.15 31.14 21.11
N TRP A 487 1.10 30.32 21.00
CA TRP A 487 0.24 30.29 19.82
C TRP A 487 -1.08 31.00 20.10
N ALA A 488 -1.24 32.19 19.51
CA ALA A 488 -2.47 32.97 19.57
C ALA A 488 -3.30 32.77 18.29
N VAL A 489 -4.61 32.60 18.46
CA VAL A 489 -5.53 32.54 17.32
C VAL A 489 -5.93 33.95 16.93
N PRO A 490 -5.94 34.33 15.63
CA PRO A 490 -6.36 35.66 15.18
C PRO A 490 -7.74 36.07 15.70
N GLY A 491 -7.86 37.26 16.20
CA GLY A 491 -9.09 37.79 16.80
C GLY A 491 -9.22 37.59 18.31
N THR A 492 -8.24 36.94 18.98
CA THR A 492 -8.22 36.89 20.45
C THR A 492 -7.97 38.29 20.99
N ALA A 493 -8.92 38.77 21.83
CA ALA A 493 -8.88 40.12 22.39
C ALA A 493 -7.62 40.32 23.26
N GLY A 494 -6.95 41.47 23.12
CA GLY A 494 -5.74 41.80 23.87
C GLY A 494 -4.43 41.21 23.33
N LEU A 495 -4.50 40.36 22.29
CA LEU A 495 -3.31 39.70 21.70
C LEU A 495 -2.92 40.31 20.32
N GLN A 496 -3.41 41.54 20.02
CA GLN A 496 -3.04 42.25 18.80
C GLN A 496 -1.57 42.67 18.87
N HIS A 497 -0.85 42.48 17.77
CA HIS A 497 0.53 42.95 17.64
C HIS A 497 0.78 43.46 16.22
N ARG A 498 1.71 44.42 16.10
CA ARG A 498 2.10 45.04 14.83
C ARG A 498 3.49 44.62 14.36
N ILE A 499 4.30 44.18 15.30
CA ILE A 499 5.69 43.80 15.09
C ILE A 499 5.86 42.36 15.58
N GLY A 500 6.52 41.55 14.76
CA GLY A 500 6.84 40.18 15.09
C GLY A 500 8.14 40.03 15.87
#